data_fcbc40bb6ca5f1d3c4e154728355fb9f
#
_entry.id   fcbc40bb6ca5f1d3c4e154728355fb9f
#
_cell.length_a   1.000
_cell.length_b   1.000
_cell.length_c   1.000
_cell.angle_alpha   90.00
_cell.angle_beta   90.00
_cell.angle_gamma   90.00
#
_symmetry.space_group_name_H-M   'P 1'
#
loop_
_entity.id
_entity.type
_entity.pdbx_description
1 polymer ?
#
loop_
_entity_poly.entity_id
_entity_poly.type
_entity_poly.pdbx_seq_one_letter_code
_entity_poly.pdbx_strand_id
1 'polypeptide(L)'
;MNAFRISIAASAIALIAAGAAAQNGQVITTDDEVGGVYEGTFENGLRHGTGTYRLPNGFEYSGEWAEGEIQGKGIARYVNGSIYEGMFVKGQPEGRGKIIYADGGSYDGEWADGSLNGAGIAIYANGARYEGNFKNARYHGKGVMTDPSGFGYDGDWVDGVKQGSGKITYAEGGIYEGEIKDGQRHGQGSLTLPDGMTYVGDWVEDRITGSGRMTLVNGDVYEGELIEGRRQGKGKMIYANGDVYEGDYANDLRHGQGAYTGTDGFAYTGEWTDGLLEGLGEMTYPDGSVHVGDFKADLAEGKGLITYPDGSTYDGDWIAGVIEGQGISTYPNGTVYKGQFKNAKPSGKGILTSADGSSYDGDWADGLRQGKGLSTYPDGTTYSGEFNAGKRHGQGEIVMANGFSYSGQWTEGKITGDGIATYPSGDVYEGSFVDAKRHGNGTVRYANGEEETGVWENGALATSNSTTPETDTTDTTDSDG
;
A
#
# COMPACT_ATOMS: atom_id res chain seq x y z
N MET A 1 29.84 31.54 -5.83
CA MET A 1 29.72 32.97 -5.47
C MET A 1 31.10 33.48 -5.12
N ASN A 2 31.65 34.39 -5.90
CA ASN A 2 32.96 34.98 -5.62
C ASN A 2 32.80 35.94 -4.46
N ALA A 3 33.53 35.69 -3.38
CA ALA A 3 33.61 36.60 -2.23
C ALA A 3 34.26 37.90 -2.67
N PHE A 4 33.48 38.96 -2.66
CA PHE A 4 33.99 40.31 -2.89
C PHE A 4 34.76 40.80 -1.69
N ARG A 5 36.10 40.73 -1.72
CA ARG A 5 36.95 41.50 -0.83
C ARG A 5 37.32 42.78 -1.56
N ILE A 6 36.91 43.92 -1.02
CA ILE A 6 37.42 45.22 -1.45
C ILE A 6 38.64 45.46 -0.57
N SER A 7 39.83 45.16 -1.11
CA SER A 7 41.08 45.56 -0.46
C SER A 7 41.52 46.88 -1.07
N ILE A 8 41.40 47.96 -0.32
CA ILE A 8 42.12 49.18 -0.62
C ILE A 8 43.51 48.99 -0.05
N ALA A 9 44.51 48.81 -0.93
CA ALA A 9 45.88 48.91 -0.52
C ALA A 9 46.14 50.35 -0.03
N ALA A 10 46.06 50.52 1.29
CA ALA A 10 46.54 51.76 1.90
C ALA A 10 48.05 51.74 1.86
N SER A 11 48.63 52.19 0.77
CA SER A 11 50.03 52.54 0.78
C SER A 11 50.19 53.82 1.64
N ALA A 12 50.78 53.65 2.84
CA ALA A 12 51.21 54.79 3.63
C ALA A 12 52.25 55.56 2.80
N ILE A 13 51.81 56.59 2.16
CA ILE A 13 52.67 57.51 1.41
C ILE A 13 53.13 58.55 2.41
N ALA A 14 54.41 58.43 2.82
CA ALA A 14 55.08 59.52 3.53
C ALA A 14 55.16 60.74 2.59
N LEU A 15 54.36 61.81 2.87
CA LEU A 15 54.47 63.06 2.17
C LEU A 15 55.77 63.74 2.56
N ILE A 16 56.68 63.92 1.60
CA ILE A 16 57.66 64.99 1.64
C ILE A 16 57.03 66.20 1.03
N ALA A 17 56.49 67.10 1.87
CA ALA A 17 55.93 68.38 1.46
C ALA A 17 57.02 69.29 0.95
N ALA A 18 57.04 69.55 -0.39
CA ALA A 18 57.73 70.72 -0.94
C ALA A 18 56.84 71.95 -0.67
N GLY A 19 57.26 72.73 0.30
CA GLY A 19 57.05 74.12 0.52
C GLY A 19 55.75 74.82 0.13
N ALA A 20 54.71 74.70 0.92
CA ALA A 20 53.81 75.78 1.32
C ALA A 20 53.36 75.50 2.75
N ALA A 21 53.58 76.46 3.67
CA ALA A 21 53.06 76.38 5.03
C ALA A 21 51.55 76.45 4.99
N ALA A 22 50.87 75.32 5.00
CA ALA A 22 49.40 75.21 5.08
C ALA A 22 48.97 75.73 6.42
N GLN A 23 48.21 76.83 6.48
CA GLN A 23 47.56 77.29 7.68
C GLN A 23 46.41 76.36 8.06
N ASN A 24 46.36 76.03 9.34
CA ASN A 24 45.29 75.14 9.83
C ASN A 24 43.88 75.67 9.44
N GLY A 25 43.05 74.80 8.84
CA GLY A 25 41.65 75.08 8.42
C GLY A 25 41.51 75.75 7.07
N GLN A 26 42.58 75.97 6.27
CA GLN A 26 42.47 76.52 4.91
C GLN A 26 42.34 75.37 3.88
N VAL A 27 41.43 75.57 2.89
CA VAL A 27 41.27 74.63 1.72
C VAL A 27 42.43 74.85 0.78
N ILE A 28 43.17 73.80 0.46
CA ILE A 28 44.34 73.82 -0.43
C ILE A 28 44.23 72.65 -1.43
N THR A 29 44.66 72.88 -2.67
CA THR A 29 44.81 71.83 -3.67
C THR A 29 46.28 71.43 -3.72
N THR A 30 46.57 70.13 -3.61
CA THR A 30 47.90 69.55 -3.68
C THR A 30 47.93 68.33 -4.57
N ASP A 31 49.01 68.08 -5.31
CA ASP A 31 49.28 66.86 -6.04
C ASP A 31 50.30 66.01 -5.24
N ASP A 32 50.11 64.67 -5.27
CA ASP A 32 51.04 63.73 -4.65
C ASP A 32 51.89 63.00 -5.68
N GLU A 33 52.88 62.18 -5.22
CA GLU A 33 53.84 61.48 -6.07
C GLU A 33 53.22 60.49 -7.06
N VAL A 34 51.99 60.05 -6.85
CA VAL A 34 51.23 59.14 -7.73
C VAL A 34 50.29 59.88 -8.67
N GLY A 35 50.36 61.22 -8.68
CA GLY A 35 49.51 62.11 -9.48
C GLY A 35 48.11 62.29 -8.88
N GLY A 36 47.91 61.97 -7.65
CA GLY A 36 46.64 62.15 -6.93
C GLY A 36 46.51 63.63 -6.53
N VAL A 37 45.28 64.20 -6.76
CA VAL A 37 44.93 65.57 -6.42
C VAL A 37 44.09 65.56 -5.15
N TYR A 38 44.55 66.31 -4.12
CA TYR A 38 43.76 66.54 -2.89
C TYR A 38 43.33 68.00 -2.83
N GLU A 39 42.05 68.22 -2.57
CA GLU A 39 41.44 69.50 -2.35
C GLU A 39 40.73 69.49 -0.99
N GLY A 40 41.28 70.18 0.02
CA GLY A 40 40.70 70.14 1.36
C GLY A 40 41.52 70.86 2.40
N THR A 41 41.20 70.61 3.65
CA THR A 41 41.82 71.20 4.82
C THR A 41 43.03 70.43 5.28
N PHE A 42 43.98 71.12 5.90
CA PHE A 42 45.20 70.54 6.48
C PHE A 42 45.33 70.94 7.97
N GLU A 43 45.93 70.09 8.75
CA GLU A 43 46.40 70.38 10.10
C GLU A 43 47.79 69.77 10.27
N ASN A 44 48.75 70.58 10.77
CA ASN A 44 50.15 70.20 10.95
C ASN A 44 50.79 69.59 9.67
N GLY A 45 50.42 70.05 8.49
CA GLY A 45 50.94 69.54 7.21
C GLY A 45 50.33 68.24 6.71
N LEU A 46 49.36 67.65 7.42
CA LEU A 46 48.64 66.46 7.06
C LEU A 46 47.22 66.79 6.63
N ARG A 47 46.65 66.01 5.69
CA ARG A 47 45.23 66.07 5.31
C ARG A 47 44.39 65.91 6.58
N HIS A 48 43.51 66.88 6.86
CA HIS A 48 42.72 66.88 8.07
C HIS A 48 41.34 67.55 7.83
N GLY A 49 40.29 67.26 8.63
CA GLY A 49 39.00 67.82 8.45
C GLY A 49 38.25 67.28 7.24
N THR A 50 37.80 68.09 6.31
CA THR A 50 37.09 67.63 5.09
C THR A 50 37.87 67.89 3.83
N GLY A 51 37.80 66.98 2.87
CA GLY A 51 38.49 67.11 1.60
C GLY A 51 38.11 66.03 0.57
N THR A 52 38.44 66.36 -0.69
CA THR A 52 38.25 65.43 -1.82
C THR A 52 39.57 65.01 -2.38
N TYR A 53 39.81 63.75 -2.55
CA TYR A 53 41.00 63.18 -3.15
C TYR A 53 40.67 62.41 -4.45
N ARG A 54 41.37 62.67 -5.52
CA ARG A 54 41.15 62.11 -6.83
C ARG A 54 42.45 61.51 -7.37
N LEU A 55 42.39 60.27 -7.82
CA LEU A 55 43.49 59.57 -8.49
C LEU A 55 43.32 59.60 -10.03
N PRO A 56 44.41 59.56 -10.81
CA PRO A 56 44.34 59.50 -12.25
C PRO A 56 43.61 58.24 -12.79
N ASN A 57 43.57 57.17 -12.05
CA ASN A 57 42.88 55.93 -12.39
C ASN A 57 41.31 56.02 -12.24
N GLY A 58 40.79 57.16 -11.81
CA GLY A 58 39.35 57.41 -11.63
C GLY A 58 38.84 57.15 -10.19
N PHE A 59 39.66 56.77 -9.22
CA PHE A 59 39.25 56.70 -7.82
C PHE A 59 39.01 58.10 -7.28
N GLU A 60 37.91 58.31 -6.60
CA GLU A 60 37.57 59.56 -5.87
C GLU A 60 37.07 59.25 -4.48
N TYR A 61 37.59 59.98 -3.48
CA TYR A 61 37.07 60.03 -2.14
C TYR A 61 36.71 61.48 -1.76
N SER A 62 35.55 61.66 -1.16
CA SER A 62 35.13 62.94 -0.60
C SER A 62 34.56 62.73 0.81
N GLY A 63 35.19 63.32 1.82
CA GLY A 63 34.76 63.07 3.20
C GLY A 63 35.76 63.58 4.21
N GLU A 64 35.72 62.97 5.39
CA GLU A 64 36.51 63.34 6.57
C GLU A 64 37.90 62.70 6.51
N TRP A 65 38.91 63.44 7.02
CA TRP A 65 40.32 63.08 7.10
C TRP A 65 40.83 63.38 8.50
N ALA A 66 41.70 62.53 9.00
CA ALA A 66 42.43 62.74 10.24
C ALA A 66 43.89 62.24 10.10
N GLU A 67 44.85 63.07 10.47
CA GLU A 67 46.30 62.70 10.47
C GLU A 67 46.79 62.12 9.13
N GLY A 68 46.28 62.62 8.02
CA GLY A 68 46.66 62.19 6.66
C GLY A 68 45.89 61.00 6.13
N GLU A 69 45.08 60.30 6.96
CA GLU A 69 44.31 59.13 6.61
C GLU A 69 42.83 59.45 6.35
N ILE A 70 42.14 58.68 5.47
CA ILE A 70 40.69 58.72 5.34
C ILE A 70 40.08 58.18 6.64
N GLN A 71 39.30 59.02 7.29
CA GLN A 71 38.72 58.76 8.61
C GLN A 71 37.31 59.39 8.69
N GLY A 72 36.37 58.77 9.44
CA GLY A 72 35.03 59.37 9.63
C GLY A 72 34.10 59.14 8.41
N LYS A 73 33.15 60.05 8.20
CA LYS A 73 32.13 59.93 7.15
C LYS A 73 32.67 60.37 5.79
N GLY A 74 32.34 59.59 4.73
CA GLY A 74 32.74 59.93 3.37
C GLY A 74 32.07 59.11 2.29
N ILE A 75 32.31 59.52 1.06
CA ILE A 75 31.87 58.85 -0.16
C ILE A 75 33.12 58.44 -0.97
N ALA A 76 33.25 57.15 -1.26
CA ALA A 76 34.29 56.67 -2.17
C ALA A 76 33.66 56.16 -3.47
N ARG A 77 34.20 56.66 -4.64
CA ARG A 77 33.90 56.17 -5.99
C ARG A 77 35.08 55.33 -6.43
N TYR A 78 34.84 54.07 -6.61
CA TYR A 78 35.88 53.11 -7.02
C TYR A 78 36.05 53.04 -8.53
N VAL A 79 37.22 52.68 -8.98
CA VAL A 79 37.59 52.53 -10.39
C VAL A 79 36.66 51.61 -11.17
N ASN A 80 36.12 50.59 -10.50
CA ASN A 80 35.14 49.67 -11.10
C ASN A 80 33.73 50.24 -11.22
N GLY A 81 33.50 51.50 -10.85
CA GLY A 81 32.19 52.16 -10.87
C GLY A 81 31.34 52.00 -9.63
N SER A 82 31.79 51.23 -8.64
CA SER A 82 31.07 51.10 -7.33
C SER A 82 31.19 52.37 -6.54
N ILE A 83 30.14 52.67 -5.74
CA ILE A 83 30.08 53.85 -4.85
C ILE A 83 29.78 53.38 -3.44
N TYR A 84 30.68 53.71 -2.50
CA TYR A 84 30.46 53.53 -1.09
C TYR A 84 30.20 54.83 -0.38
N GLU A 85 29.22 54.87 0.48
CA GLU A 85 28.88 55.98 1.40
C GLU A 85 28.77 55.43 2.79
N GLY A 86 29.61 55.92 3.71
CA GLY A 86 29.60 55.45 5.10
C GLY A 86 30.77 55.91 5.93
N MET A 87 31.02 55.20 7.00
CA MET A 87 32.16 55.45 7.90
C MET A 87 33.43 54.81 7.37
N PHE A 88 34.55 55.42 7.61
CA PHE A 88 35.91 54.95 7.34
C PHE A 88 36.77 54.99 8.57
N VAL A 89 37.63 53.99 8.73
CA VAL A 89 38.72 53.97 9.69
C VAL A 89 39.97 53.53 8.92
N LYS A 90 41.02 54.38 8.96
CA LYS A 90 42.30 54.14 8.24
C LYS A 90 42.11 53.72 6.77
N GLY A 91 41.23 54.44 6.08
CA GLY A 91 40.96 54.22 4.65
C GLY A 91 40.10 53.02 4.32
N GLN A 92 39.59 52.26 5.33
CA GLN A 92 38.74 51.13 5.13
C GLN A 92 37.29 51.41 5.58
N PRO A 93 36.27 50.93 4.86
CA PRO A 93 34.90 50.93 5.34
C PRO A 93 34.81 50.31 6.74
N GLU A 94 34.11 51.00 7.66
CA GLU A 94 33.94 50.57 9.04
C GLU A 94 32.60 51.05 9.55
N GLY A 95 31.95 50.31 10.50
CA GLY A 95 30.66 50.68 11.04
C GLY A 95 29.54 50.61 10.00
N ARG A 96 28.60 51.54 10.02
CA ARG A 96 27.49 51.58 9.05
C ARG A 96 27.87 52.23 7.73
N GLY A 97 27.52 51.59 6.63
CA GLY A 97 27.72 52.12 5.29
C GLY A 97 26.93 51.39 4.21
N LYS A 98 26.75 52.08 3.09
CA LYS A 98 26.06 51.57 1.89
C LYS A 98 26.99 51.56 0.72
N ILE A 99 27.01 50.46 -0.01
CA ILE A 99 27.66 50.36 -1.29
C ILE A 99 26.66 50.09 -2.42
N ILE A 100 26.83 50.74 -3.57
CA ILE A 100 26.16 50.44 -4.82
C ILE A 100 27.23 49.92 -5.74
N TYR A 101 27.09 48.70 -6.23
CA TYR A 101 28.02 48.07 -7.14
C TYR A 101 27.74 48.51 -8.60
N ALA A 102 28.77 48.40 -9.46
CA ALA A 102 28.67 48.79 -10.85
C ALA A 102 27.62 47.99 -11.67
N ASP A 103 27.31 46.78 -11.22
CA ASP A 103 26.28 45.90 -11.82
C ASP A 103 24.83 46.24 -11.39
N GLY A 104 24.69 47.28 -10.52
CA GLY A 104 23.39 47.69 -9.96
C GLY A 104 23.02 47.01 -8.65
N GLY A 105 23.78 46.04 -8.18
CA GLY A 105 23.63 45.46 -6.85
C GLY A 105 23.96 46.46 -5.73
N SER A 106 23.52 46.19 -4.50
CA SER A 106 23.82 47.05 -3.35
C SER A 106 23.92 46.28 -2.04
N TYR A 107 24.63 46.87 -1.10
CA TYR A 107 24.60 46.44 0.32
C TYR A 107 24.45 47.67 1.21
N ASP A 108 23.59 47.55 2.21
CA ASP A 108 23.37 48.54 3.26
C ASP A 108 23.45 47.83 4.62
N GLY A 109 24.48 48.11 5.40
CA GLY A 109 24.69 47.38 6.64
C GLY A 109 25.99 47.71 7.36
N GLU A 110 26.41 46.79 8.22
CA GLU A 110 27.62 46.93 9.04
C GLU A 110 28.86 46.46 8.31
N TRP A 111 29.97 47.11 8.53
CA TRP A 111 31.28 46.88 7.97
C TRP A 111 32.34 46.75 9.09
N ALA A 112 33.28 45.87 8.91
CA ALA A 112 34.48 45.78 9.72
C ALA A 112 35.70 45.45 8.84
N ASP A 113 36.80 46.17 9.02
CA ASP A 113 38.05 45.96 8.26
C ASP A 113 37.81 45.90 6.74
N GLY A 114 36.95 46.78 6.18
CA GLY A 114 36.64 46.84 4.77
C GLY A 114 35.79 45.69 4.22
N SER A 115 35.25 44.86 5.09
CA SER A 115 34.42 43.69 4.72
C SER A 115 33.02 43.82 5.30
N LEU A 116 32.00 43.22 4.64
CA LEU A 116 30.67 43.11 5.18
C LEU A 116 30.71 42.25 6.46
N ASN A 117 30.27 42.81 7.57
CA ASN A 117 30.18 42.14 8.87
C ASN A 117 28.96 42.65 9.60
N GLY A 118 28.36 41.82 10.51
CA GLY A 118 27.18 42.22 11.24
C GLY A 118 25.91 42.25 10.40
N ALA A 119 24.89 43.00 10.84
CA ALA A 119 23.59 43.06 10.17
C ALA A 119 23.58 43.91 8.91
N GLY A 120 22.92 43.45 7.86
CA GLY A 120 22.80 44.20 6.62
C GLY A 120 21.82 43.59 5.60
N ILE A 121 21.55 44.39 4.57
CA ILE A 121 20.72 44.04 3.45
C ILE A 121 21.53 44.08 2.17
N ALA A 122 21.63 42.97 1.47
CA ALA A 122 22.22 42.89 0.15
C ALA A 122 21.12 42.69 -0.91
N ILE A 123 21.19 43.50 -1.97
CA ILE A 123 20.34 43.36 -3.16
C ILE A 123 21.28 43.08 -4.33
N TYR A 124 21.02 42.00 -5.07
CA TYR A 124 21.84 41.58 -6.19
C TYR A 124 21.28 42.10 -7.51
N ALA A 125 22.12 42.20 -8.51
CA ALA A 125 21.75 42.69 -9.87
C ALA A 125 20.59 41.90 -10.51
N ASN A 126 20.44 40.59 -10.14
CA ASN A 126 19.34 39.73 -10.60
C ASN A 126 18.05 39.92 -9.77
N GLY A 127 18.02 40.87 -8.85
CA GLY A 127 16.88 41.15 -7.97
C GLY A 127 16.77 40.25 -6.71
N ALA A 128 17.69 39.29 -6.52
CA ALA A 128 17.73 38.53 -5.28
C ALA A 128 18.09 39.44 -4.11
N ARG A 129 17.49 39.18 -2.93
CA ARG A 129 17.68 39.98 -1.71
C ARG A 129 18.05 39.06 -0.54
N TYR A 130 19.10 39.44 0.18
CA TYR A 130 19.42 38.85 1.46
C TYR A 130 19.33 39.92 2.56
N GLU A 131 18.68 39.56 3.67
CA GLU A 131 18.62 40.37 4.88
C GLU A 131 19.01 39.49 6.06
N GLY A 132 20.10 39.86 6.74
CA GLY A 132 20.61 39.04 7.83
C GLY A 132 22.03 39.45 8.22
N ASN A 133 22.69 38.51 8.93
CA ASN A 133 24.04 38.73 9.40
C ASN A 133 25.08 38.29 8.37
N PHE A 134 26.18 39.02 8.35
CA PHE A 134 27.38 38.76 7.55
C PHE A 134 28.59 38.53 8.45
N LYS A 135 29.52 37.71 8.00
CA LYS A 135 30.84 37.56 8.57
C LYS A 135 31.85 37.40 7.42
N ASN A 136 32.82 38.33 7.35
CA ASN A 136 33.82 38.34 6.28
C ASN A 136 33.20 38.22 4.89
N ALA A 137 32.16 39.05 4.60
CA ALA A 137 31.40 39.09 3.38
C ALA A 137 30.67 37.79 3.00
N ARG A 138 30.42 36.90 3.97
CA ARG A 138 29.60 35.68 3.79
C ARG A 138 28.37 35.76 4.69
N TYR A 139 27.25 35.19 4.23
CA TYR A 139 26.07 35.00 5.08
C TYR A 139 26.46 34.22 6.34
N HIS A 140 26.00 34.65 7.48
CA HIS A 140 26.29 34.01 8.77
C HIS A 140 25.17 34.28 9.77
N GLY A 141 24.95 33.38 10.74
CA GLY A 141 23.86 33.56 11.72
C GLY A 141 22.49 33.48 11.06
N LYS A 142 21.52 34.24 11.58
CA LYS A 142 20.16 34.29 11.00
C LYS A 142 20.10 35.21 9.79
N GLY A 143 19.33 34.78 8.76
CA GLY A 143 19.13 35.59 7.57
C GLY A 143 18.08 35.04 6.63
N VAL A 144 17.41 35.97 5.93
CA VAL A 144 16.36 35.70 4.94
C VAL A 144 16.91 35.98 3.53
N MET A 145 16.87 34.99 2.67
CA MET A 145 17.15 35.12 1.22
C MET A 145 15.84 34.98 0.46
N THR A 146 15.63 35.87 -0.51
CA THR A 146 14.51 35.77 -1.45
C THR A 146 14.99 36.11 -2.84
N ASP A 147 14.31 35.59 -3.88
CA ASP A 147 14.59 35.96 -5.26
C ASP A 147 13.29 36.23 -6.05
N PRO A 148 13.38 36.83 -7.25
CA PRO A 148 12.20 37.17 -8.06
C PRO A 148 11.42 35.96 -8.59
N SER A 149 11.96 34.73 -8.52
CA SER A 149 11.22 33.52 -8.90
C SER A 149 10.18 33.13 -7.86
N GLY A 150 10.25 33.71 -6.67
CA GLY A 150 9.46 33.32 -5.51
C GLY A 150 10.17 32.35 -4.56
N PHE A 151 11.41 31.95 -4.88
CA PHE A 151 12.23 31.18 -3.95
C PHE A 151 12.58 32.00 -2.72
N GLY A 152 12.48 31.38 -1.54
CA GLY A 152 12.86 31.97 -0.25
C GLY A 152 13.56 30.97 0.66
N TYR A 153 14.47 31.49 1.46
CA TYR A 153 15.04 30.77 2.60
C TYR A 153 15.13 31.70 3.80
N ASP A 154 14.54 31.28 4.90
CA ASP A 154 14.61 31.94 6.21
C ASP A 154 15.20 30.97 7.22
N GLY A 155 16.40 31.25 7.73
CA GLY A 155 17.06 30.29 8.62
C GLY A 155 18.50 30.64 8.96
N ASP A 156 19.21 29.61 9.41
CA ASP A 156 20.59 29.71 9.85
C ASP A 156 21.58 29.58 8.69
N TRP A 157 22.66 30.34 8.76
CA TRP A 157 23.76 30.38 7.80
C TRP A 157 25.11 30.25 8.51
N VAL A 158 25.99 29.46 7.93
CA VAL A 158 27.40 29.35 8.36
C VAL A 158 28.29 29.50 7.13
N ASP A 159 29.12 30.58 7.12
CA ASP A 159 30.09 30.87 6.05
C ASP A 159 29.50 30.79 4.62
N GLY A 160 28.26 31.27 4.46
CA GLY A 160 27.55 31.34 3.18
C GLY A 160 26.75 30.09 2.81
N VAL A 161 26.73 29.07 3.68
CA VAL A 161 25.98 27.83 3.50
C VAL A 161 24.79 27.79 4.45
N LYS A 162 23.62 27.36 3.97
CA LYS A 162 22.45 27.09 4.81
C LYS A 162 22.77 25.98 5.80
N GLN A 163 22.41 26.19 7.07
CA GLN A 163 22.76 25.25 8.15
C GLN A 163 21.73 25.38 9.28
N GLY A 164 21.64 24.37 10.16
CA GLY A 164 20.76 24.42 11.33
C GLY A 164 19.28 24.33 10.95
N SER A 165 18.45 25.21 11.52
CA SER A 165 17.00 25.21 11.24
C SER A 165 16.62 26.28 10.23
N GLY A 166 15.71 25.94 9.33
CA GLY A 166 15.24 26.91 8.34
C GLY A 166 13.95 26.51 7.64
N LYS A 167 13.38 27.54 6.99
CA LYS A 167 12.21 27.44 6.12
C LYS A 167 12.63 27.72 4.69
N ILE A 168 12.35 26.78 3.78
CA ILE A 168 12.51 26.97 2.34
C ILE A 168 11.14 27.14 1.70
N THR A 169 10.94 28.21 0.97
CA THR A 169 9.80 28.40 0.09
C THR A 169 10.27 28.16 -1.34
N TYR A 170 9.65 27.24 -2.05
CA TYR A 170 9.97 26.95 -3.43
C TYR A 170 9.17 27.84 -4.40
N ALA A 171 9.72 28.11 -5.57
CA ALA A 171 9.07 28.96 -6.57
C ALA A 171 7.69 28.46 -7.00
N GLU A 172 7.49 27.13 -7.01
CA GLU A 172 6.22 26.51 -7.32
C GLU A 172 5.22 26.53 -6.18
N GLY A 173 5.59 27.11 -5.01
CA GLY A 173 4.71 27.28 -3.83
C GLY A 173 4.84 26.20 -2.76
N GLY A 174 5.72 25.20 -2.93
CA GLY A 174 6.03 24.23 -1.87
C GLY A 174 6.78 24.87 -0.70
N ILE A 175 6.61 24.33 0.50
CA ILE A 175 7.27 24.81 1.73
C ILE A 175 7.92 23.64 2.45
N TYR A 176 9.21 23.79 2.77
CA TYR A 176 9.93 22.95 3.70
C TYR A 176 10.25 23.71 4.97
N GLU A 177 10.01 23.14 6.14
CA GLU A 177 10.43 23.66 7.45
C GLU A 177 11.11 22.54 8.23
N GLY A 178 12.38 22.72 8.59
CA GLY A 178 13.12 21.67 9.28
C GLY A 178 14.62 21.92 9.38
N GLU A 179 15.33 20.84 9.66
CA GLU A 179 16.80 20.88 9.77
C GLU A 179 17.47 20.88 8.40
N ILE A 180 18.56 21.64 8.31
CA ILE A 180 19.37 21.78 7.11
C ILE A 180 20.82 21.57 7.51
N LYS A 181 21.51 20.76 6.74
CA LYS A 181 22.94 20.48 6.88
C LYS A 181 23.61 20.61 5.53
N ASP A 182 24.68 21.42 5.47
CA ASP A 182 25.48 21.64 4.26
C ASP A 182 24.65 22.05 3.03
N GLY A 183 23.59 22.85 3.29
CA GLY A 183 22.66 23.35 2.27
C GLY A 183 21.53 22.42 1.90
N GLN A 184 21.50 21.18 2.39
CA GLN A 184 20.53 20.13 2.11
C GLN A 184 19.57 19.92 3.28
N ARG A 185 18.32 19.51 2.99
CA ARG A 185 17.37 19.06 4.02
C ARG A 185 17.93 17.83 4.71
N HIS A 186 17.87 17.85 6.04
CA HIS A 186 18.45 16.80 6.88
C HIS A 186 17.67 16.69 8.19
N GLY A 187 17.88 15.61 9.00
CA GLY A 187 17.22 15.46 10.30
C GLY A 187 15.71 15.48 10.21
N GLN A 188 15.05 16.16 11.14
CA GLN A 188 13.60 16.28 11.16
C GLN A 188 13.12 17.47 10.32
N GLY A 189 12.06 17.25 9.52
CA GLY A 189 11.49 18.32 8.73
C GLY A 189 10.10 18.00 8.21
N SER A 190 9.35 19.07 7.90
CA SER A 190 8.05 19.00 7.24
C SER A 190 8.13 19.59 5.84
N LEU A 191 7.45 18.94 4.90
CA LEU A 191 7.26 19.42 3.53
C LEU A 191 5.76 19.53 3.26
N THR A 192 5.34 20.64 2.70
CA THR A 192 3.99 20.83 2.18
C THR A 192 4.09 21.23 0.71
N LEU A 193 3.43 20.50 -0.17
CA LEU A 193 3.37 20.80 -1.60
C LEU A 193 2.08 21.54 -1.96
N PRO A 194 2.06 22.29 -3.08
CA PRO A 194 0.89 23.07 -3.50
C PRO A 194 -0.35 22.23 -3.83
N ASP A 195 -0.15 20.97 -4.21
CA ASP A 195 -1.21 20.01 -4.51
C ASP A 195 -1.89 19.43 -3.26
N GLY A 196 -1.39 19.81 -2.06
CA GLY A 196 -1.91 19.37 -0.78
C GLY A 196 -1.19 18.17 -0.16
N MET A 197 -0.22 17.56 -0.86
CA MET A 197 0.62 16.53 -0.25
C MET A 197 1.44 17.12 0.90
N THR A 198 1.52 16.39 2.03
CA THR A 198 2.38 16.75 3.15
C THR A 198 3.25 15.58 3.58
N TYR A 199 4.44 15.89 4.08
CA TYR A 199 5.32 14.92 4.73
C TYR A 199 5.90 15.52 6.00
N VAL A 200 5.96 14.74 7.07
CA VAL A 200 6.63 15.08 8.33
C VAL A 200 7.47 13.89 8.77
N GLY A 201 8.76 14.05 8.91
CA GLY A 201 9.64 12.95 9.30
C GLY A 201 11.11 13.19 8.96
N ASP A 202 11.83 12.09 8.78
CA ASP A 202 13.28 12.06 8.63
C ASP A 202 13.74 12.42 7.20
N TRP A 203 14.82 13.20 7.13
CA TRP A 203 15.49 13.62 5.91
C TRP A 203 16.97 13.32 5.95
N VAL A 204 17.53 12.80 4.88
CA VAL A 204 18.96 12.57 4.68
C VAL A 204 19.37 13.07 3.31
N GLU A 205 20.20 14.13 3.25
CA GLU A 205 20.76 14.68 1.99
C GLU A 205 19.69 14.94 0.94
N ASP A 206 18.68 15.76 1.28
CA ASP A 206 17.52 16.12 0.47
C ASP A 206 16.52 14.99 0.19
N ARG A 207 16.73 13.77 0.68
CA ARG A 207 15.85 12.62 0.47
C ARG A 207 15.05 12.30 1.71
N ILE A 208 13.79 11.94 1.51
CA ILE A 208 12.94 11.36 2.56
C ILE A 208 13.47 9.94 2.84
N THR A 209 14.06 9.72 4.01
CA THR A 209 14.66 8.44 4.39
C THR A 209 14.66 8.30 5.90
N GLY A 210 14.00 7.28 6.43
CA GLY A 210 13.74 7.04 7.83
C GLY A 210 12.26 6.94 8.12
N SER A 211 11.82 7.30 9.31
CA SER A 211 10.42 7.25 9.71
C SER A 211 9.68 8.55 9.42
N GLY A 212 8.44 8.45 8.99
CA GLY A 212 7.65 9.65 8.73
C GLY A 212 6.17 9.40 8.53
N ARG A 213 5.44 10.50 8.49
CA ARG A 213 4.01 10.57 8.15
C ARG A 213 3.83 11.35 6.87
N MET A 214 3.17 10.72 5.90
CA MET A 214 2.85 11.31 4.61
C MET A 214 1.33 11.35 4.42
N THR A 215 0.79 12.53 4.10
CA THR A 215 -0.59 12.65 3.64
C THR A 215 -0.57 12.86 2.13
N LEU A 216 -1.22 11.98 1.41
CA LEU A 216 -1.30 12.03 -0.06
C LEU A 216 -2.43 12.96 -0.51
N VAL A 217 -2.38 13.37 -1.78
CA VAL A 217 -3.37 14.29 -2.39
C VAL A 217 -4.80 13.76 -2.32
N ASN A 218 -4.97 12.44 -2.41
CA ASN A 218 -6.27 11.78 -2.32
C ASN A 218 -6.80 11.63 -0.88
N GLY A 219 -6.04 12.08 0.13
CA GLY A 219 -6.38 12.00 1.54
C GLY A 219 -5.89 10.74 2.26
N ASP A 220 -5.23 9.82 1.57
CA ASP A 220 -4.59 8.67 2.23
C ASP A 220 -3.45 9.14 3.13
N VAL A 221 -3.27 8.46 4.25
CA VAL A 221 -2.21 8.76 5.21
C VAL A 221 -1.33 7.54 5.41
N TYR A 222 -0.05 7.69 5.13
CA TYR A 222 0.96 6.70 5.45
C TYR A 222 1.77 7.11 6.68
N GLU A 223 2.00 6.19 7.60
CA GLU A 223 2.89 6.33 8.75
C GLU A 223 3.83 5.11 8.77
N GLY A 224 5.13 5.32 8.64
CA GLY A 224 6.08 4.19 8.61
C GLY A 224 7.45 4.56 8.07
N GLU A 225 8.19 3.52 7.70
CA GLU A 225 9.55 3.63 7.18
C GLU A 225 9.54 3.98 5.69
N LEU A 226 10.46 4.85 5.29
CA LEU A 226 10.66 5.29 3.92
C LEU A 226 12.15 5.22 3.56
N ILE A 227 12.45 4.81 2.35
CA ILE A 227 13.78 4.88 1.75
C ILE A 227 13.65 5.62 0.42
N GLU A 228 14.32 6.76 0.28
CA GLU A 228 14.28 7.62 -0.90
C GLU A 228 12.84 7.99 -1.32
N GLY A 229 11.97 8.21 -0.32
CA GLY A 229 10.56 8.55 -0.52
C GLY A 229 9.64 7.38 -0.85
N ARG A 230 10.13 6.15 -0.92
CA ARG A 230 9.35 4.93 -1.12
C ARG A 230 9.06 4.24 0.20
N ARG A 231 7.86 3.73 0.36
CA ARG A 231 7.47 2.93 1.53
C ARG A 231 8.27 1.65 1.57
N GLN A 232 8.88 1.39 2.73
CA GLN A 232 9.75 0.25 2.97
C GLN A 232 9.62 -0.18 4.44
N GLY A 233 9.90 -1.46 4.77
CA GLY A 233 9.84 -1.92 6.15
C GLY A 233 8.43 -1.86 6.73
N LYS A 234 8.30 -1.54 8.01
CA LYS A 234 7.00 -1.48 8.69
C LYS A 234 6.27 -0.16 8.42
N GLY A 235 4.97 -0.25 8.15
CA GLY A 235 4.15 0.93 7.94
C GLY A 235 2.66 0.68 8.07
N LYS A 236 1.94 1.77 8.27
CA LYS A 236 0.48 1.83 8.34
C LYS A 236 -0.05 2.78 7.29
N MET A 237 -0.99 2.31 6.50
CA MET A 237 -1.76 3.12 5.56
C MET A 237 -3.19 3.25 6.05
N ILE A 238 -3.66 4.45 6.17
CA ILE A 238 -5.07 4.79 6.41
C ILE A 238 -5.57 5.40 5.11
N TYR A 239 -6.45 4.69 4.44
CA TYR A 239 -7.06 5.14 3.20
C TYR A 239 -8.15 6.18 3.45
N ALA A 240 -8.40 7.05 2.48
CA ALA A 240 -9.41 8.11 2.60
C ALA A 240 -10.84 7.59 2.82
N ASN A 241 -11.13 6.36 2.41
CA ASN A 241 -12.40 5.68 2.67
C ASN A 241 -12.50 5.07 4.08
N GLY A 242 -11.42 5.17 4.87
CA GLY A 242 -11.34 4.65 6.24
C GLY A 242 -10.78 3.22 6.36
N ASP A 243 -10.45 2.55 5.26
CA ASP A 243 -9.76 1.27 5.31
C ASP A 243 -8.35 1.44 5.90
N VAL A 244 -7.81 0.38 6.47
CA VAL A 244 -6.49 0.39 7.10
C VAL A 244 -5.69 -0.81 6.64
N TYR A 245 -4.44 -0.58 6.27
CA TYR A 245 -3.42 -1.63 6.16
C TYR A 245 -2.31 -1.35 7.16
N GLU A 246 -1.87 -2.36 7.88
CA GLU A 246 -0.72 -2.29 8.79
C GLU A 246 0.15 -3.53 8.59
N GLY A 247 1.41 -3.33 8.16
CA GLY A 247 2.27 -4.45 7.82
C GLY A 247 3.58 -4.03 7.15
N ASP A 248 4.20 -4.99 6.48
CA ASP A 248 5.44 -4.79 5.77
C ASP A 248 5.21 -4.17 4.39
N TYR A 249 6.16 -3.37 3.96
CA TYR A 249 6.25 -2.76 2.64
C TYR A 249 7.59 -3.06 1.98
N ALA A 250 7.57 -3.27 0.68
CA ALA A 250 8.75 -3.30 -0.17
C ALA A 250 8.46 -2.50 -1.45
N ASN A 251 9.28 -1.47 -1.73
CA ASN A 251 9.18 -0.63 -2.93
C ASN A 251 7.74 -0.13 -3.20
N ASP A 252 7.11 0.48 -2.19
CA ASP A 252 5.73 1.00 -2.22
C ASP A 252 4.61 -0.04 -2.24
N LEU A 253 4.89 -1.33 -2.31
CA LEU A 253 3.91 -2.40 -2.33
C LEU A 253 3.80 -3.07 -0.96
N ARG A 254 2.60 -3.52 -0.60
CA ARG A 254 2.38 -4.39 0.57
C ARG A 254 3.19 -5.67 0.37
N HIS A 255 3.90 -6.10 1.40
CA HIS A 255 4.82 -7.24 1.32
C HIS A 255 4.93 -7.93 2.69
N GLY A 256 5.49 -9.15 2.75
CA GLY A 256 5.70 -9.85 4.02
C GLY A 256 4.42 -10.06 4.81
N GLN A 257 4.45 -9.81 6.11
CA GLN A 257 3.28 -9.96 6.99
C GLN A 257 2.50 -8.65 7.10
N GLY A 258 1.17 -8.72 6.98
CA GLY A 258 0.32 -7.54 7.11
C GLY A 258 -1.14 -7.86 7.36
N ALA A 259 -1.83 -6.89 7.97
CA ALA A 259 -3.26 -6.90 8.22
C ALA A 259 -3.94 -5.78 7.44
N TYR A 260 -5.00 -6.10 6.73
CA TYR A 260 -5.90 -5.15 6.08
C TYR A 260 -7.26 -5.22 6.74
N THR A 261 -7.89 -4.07 6.97
CA THR A 261 -9.25 -3.96 7.52
C THR A 261 -10.03 -2.95 6.70
N GLY A 262 -11.06 -3.41 6.05
CA GLY A 262 -12.02 -2.60 5.31
C GLY A 262 -13.18 -2.13 6.17
N THR A 263 -13.75 -0.99 5.81
CA THR A 263 -14.93 -0.42 6.48
C THR A 263 -16.23 -1.16 6.17
N ASP A 264 -16.21 -2.03 5.14
CA ASP A 264 -17.32 -2.90 4.76
C ASP A 264 -17.38 -4.22 5.54
N GLY A 265 -16.42 -4.45 6.46
CA GLY A 265 -16.28 -5.69 7.21
C GLY A 265 -15.30 -6.69 6.59
N PHE A 266 -14.72 -6.40 5.42
CA PHE A 266 -13.65 -7.20 4.88
C PHE A 266 -12.40 -7.06 5.76
N ALA A 267 -11.72 -8.17 6.07
CA ALA A 267 -10.43 -8.15 6.73
C ALA A 267 -9.53 -9.27 6.20
N TYR A 268 -8.23 -9.03 6.20
CA TYR A 268 -7.22 -10.06 5.90
C TYR A 268 -6.01 -9.90 6.81
N THR A 269 -5.52 -11.00 7.32
CA THR A 269 -4.25 -11.06 8.05
C THR A 269 -3.44 -12.23 7.53
N GLY A 270 -2.24 -11.97 7.02
CA GLY A 270 -1.41 -13.00 6.41
C GLY A 270 -0.26 -12.46 5.58
N GLU A 271 0.19 -13.29 4.64
CA GLU A 271 1.32 -13.00 3.78
C GLU A 271 0.91 -12.17 2.55
N TRP A 272 1.80 -11.25 2.16
CA TRP A 272 1.65 -10.37 1.02
C TRP A 272 2.90 -10.42 0.15
N THR A 273 2.73 -10.47 -1.13
CA THR A 273 3.84 -10.35 -2.09
C THR A 273 3.43 -9.39 -3.21
N ASP A 274 4.22 -8.32 -3.38
CA ASP A 274 4.02 -7.31 -4.43
C ASP A 274 2.59 -6.75 -4.49
N GLY A 275 1.98 -6.56 -3.31
CA GLY A 275 0.65 -6.00 -3.15
C GLY A 275 -0.50 -6.99 -3.17
N LEU A 276 -0.24 -8.27 -3.47
CA LEU A 276 -1.22 -9.35 -3.56
C LEU A 276 -1.19 -10.25 -2.32
N LEU A 277 -2.33 -10.87 -2.01
CA LEU A 277 -2.41 -11.93 -1.00
C LEU A 277 -1.69 -13.17 -1.50
N GLU A 278 -0.75 -13.68 -0.71
CA GLU A 278 0.07 -14.85 -1.00
C GLU A 278 0.27 -15.67 0.26
N GLY A 279 0.57 -16.98 0.11
CA GLY A 279 0.88 -17.85 1.23
C GLY A 279 -0.26 -18.00 2.24
N LEU A 280 0.08 -18.19 3.51
CA LEU A 280 -0.92 -18.44 4.56
C LEU A 280 -1.57 -17.16 5.05
N GLY A 281 -2.90 -17.20 5.22
CA GLY A 281 -3.67 -16.09 5.75
C GLY A 281 -5.04 -16.44 6.28
N GLU A 282 -5.63 -15.48 6.97
CA GLU A 282 -7.03 -15.47 7.41
C GLU A 282 -7.75 -14.31 6.76
N MET A 283 -8.85 -14.61 6.08
CA MET A 283 -9.70 -13.62 5.41
C MET A 283 -11.11 -13.67 6.01
N THR A 284 -11.60 -12.54 6.43
CA THR A 284 -13.00 -12.32 6.78
C THR A 284 -13.70 -11.61 5.63
N TYR A 285 -14.78 -12.18 5.13
CA TYR A 285 -15.61 -11.58 4.09
C TYR A 285 -16.66 -10.64 4.69
N PRO A 286 -17.21 -9.70 3.89
CA PRO A 286 -18.25 -8.77 4.37
C PRO A 286 -19.53 -9.45 4.89
N ASP A 287 -19.83 -10.68 4.45
CA ASP A 287 -20.95 -11.47 4.95
C ASP A 287 -20.68 -12.14 6.31
N GLY A 288 -19.44 -12.01 6.83
CA GLY A 288 -18.98 -12.63 8.08
C GLY A 288 -18.42 -14.04 7.92
N SER A 289 -18.31 -14.57 6.70
CA SER A 289 -17.57 -15.81 6.45
C SER A 289 -16.07 -15.61 6.74
N VAL A 290 -15.42 -16.63 7.28
CA VAL A 290 -13.97 -16.60 7.58
C VAL A 290 -13.28 -17.73 6.85
N HIS A 291 -12.30 -17.40 6.01
CA HIS A 291 -11.43 -18.35 5.33
C HIS A 291 -10.02 -18.35 5.97
N VAL A 292 -9.53 -19.51 6.32
CA VAL A 292 -8.15 -19.71 6.81
C VAL A 292 -7.47 -20.74 5.91
N GLY A 293 -6.40 -20.36 5.24
CA GLY A 293 -5.73 -21.27 4.31
C GLY A 293 -4.68 -20.57 3.44
N ASP A 294 -4.30 -21.26 2.36
CA ASP A 294 -3.35 -20.74 1.39
C ASP A 294 -4.03 -19.78 0.41
N PHE A 295 -3.29 -18.73 0.05
CA PHE A 295 -3.68 -17.74 -0.97
C PHE A 295 -2.63 -17.67 -2.07
N LYS A 296 -3.08 -17.37 -3.27
CA LYS A 296 -2.23 -17.09 -4.42
C LYS A 296 -2.90 -16.04 -5.30
N ALA A 297 -2.18 -14.95 -5.56
CA ALA A 297 -2.65 -13.84 -6.39
C ALA A 297 -4.08 -13.40 -6.00
N ASP A 298 -4.29 -13.10 -4.71
CA ASP A 298 -5.56 -12.66 -4.08
C ASP A 298 -6.66 -13.73 -3.98
N LEU A 299 -6.44 -14.95 -4.44
CA LEU A 299 -7.43 -16.01 -4.46
C LEU A 299 -7.06 -17.13 -3.49
N ALA A 300 -8.07 -17.74 -2.85
CA ALA A 300 -7.87 -18.96 -2.08
C ALA A 300 -7.34 -20.07 -3.00
N GLU A 301 -6.27 -20.75 -2.57
CA GLU A 301 -5.57 -21.78 -3.32
C GLU A 301 -5.12 -22.88 -2.36
N GLY A 302 -4.88 -24.11 -2.87
CA GLY A 302 -4.34 -25.19 -2.05
C GLY A 302 -5.31 -25.68 -0.98
N LYS A 303 -4.92 -25.68 0.29
CA LYS A 303 -5.76 -26.12 1.42
C LYS A 303 -6.34 -24.94 2.16
N GLY A 304 -7.63 -25.03 2.54
CA GLY A 304 -8.27 -24.00 3.34
C GLY A 304 -9.55 -24.45 4.01
N LEU A 305 -9.81 -23.83 5.16
CA LEU A 305 -11.03 -23.97 5.94
C LEU A 305 -11.85 -22.67 5.78
N ILE A 306 -13.08 -22.75 5.28
CA ILE A 306 -14.03 -21.66 5.37
C ILE A 306 -15.12 -22.00 6.41
N THR A 307 -15.44 -21.02 7.23
CA THR A 307 -16.57 -21.05 8.17
C THR A 307 -17.57 -19.99 7.76
N TYR A 308 -18.79 -20.40 7.51
CA TYR A 308 -19.89 -19.51 7.12
C TYR A 308 -20.65 -18.98 8.34
N PRO A 309 -21.39 -17.85 8.21
CA PRO A 309 -22.13 -17.25 9.32
C PRO A 309 -23.19 -18.16 9.94
N ASP A 310 -23.71 -19.11 9.18
CA ASP A 310 -24.68 -20.11 9.68
C ASP A 310 -24.04 -21.25 10.48
N GLY A 311 -22.70 -21.23 10.59
CA GLY A 311 -21.90 -22.25 11.26
C GLY A 311 -21.55 -23.45 10.40
N SER A 312 -21.94 -23.49 9.11
CA SER A 312 -21.44 -24.48 8.18
C SER A 312 -19.96 -24.26 7.90
N THR A 313 -19.25 -25.36 7.56
CA THR A 313 -17.82 -25.29 7.24
C THR A 313 -17.51 -26.11 5.99
N TYR A 314 -16.44 -25.69 5.31
CA TYR A 314 -15.75 -26.53 4.34
C TYR A 314 -14.24 -26.53 4.64
N ASP A 315 -13.66 -27.71 4.73
CA ASP A 315 -12.24 -27.95 4.93
C ASP A 315 -11.71 -28.83 3.79
N GLY A 316 -10.88 -28.29 2.90
CA GLY A 316 -10.46 -29.03 1.71
C GLY A 316 -9.67 -28.23 0.69
N ASP A 317 -9.71 -28.71 -0.55
CA ASP A 317 -8.96 -28.16 -1.67
C ASP A 317 -9.65 -26.94 -2.29
N TRP A 318 -8.84 -25.94 -2.64
CA TRP A 318 -9.23 -24.72 -3.32
C TRP A 318 -8.39 -24.53 -4.59
N ILE A 319 -9.00 -24.12 -5.67
CA ILE A 319 -8.33 -23.74 -6.90
C ILE A 319 -8.91 -22.41 -7.38
N ALA A 320 -8.06 -21.39 -7.47
CA ALA A 320 -8.42 -20.05 -7.97
C ALA A 320 -9.72 -19.50 -7.32
N GLY A 321 -9.82 -19.61 -6.00
CA GLY A 321 -10.95 -19.10 -5.21
C GLY A 321 -12.19 -19.98 -5.21
N VAL A 322 -12.14 -21.15 -5.83
CA VAL A 322 -13.28 -22.09 -5.93
C VAL A 322 -12.98 -23.37 -5.17
N ILE A 323 -13.99 -23.87 -4.43
CA ILE A 323 -13.93 -25.19 -3.81
C ILE A 323 -13.87 -26.25 -4.91
N GLU A 324 -12.75 -27.00 -4.96
CA GLU A 324 -12.46 -28.08 -5.92
C GLU A 324 -11.74 -29.22 -5.20
N GLY A 325 -11.70 -30.42 -5.82
CA GLY A 325 -10.90 -31.53 -5.29
C GLY A 325 -11.50 -32.20 -4.07
N GLN A 326 -10.68 -32.58 -3.09
CA GLN A 326 -11.09 -33.31 -1.90
C GLN A 326 -11.41 -32.38 -0.74
N GLY A 327 -12.51 -32.65 0.00
CA GLY A 327 -12.86 -31.86 1.14
C GLY A 327 -13.95 -32.45 2.03
N ILE A 328 -14.21 -31.75 3.13
CA ILE A 328 -15.25 -32.09 4.11
C ILE A 328 -16.13 -30.85 4.29
N SER A 329 -17.42 -30.97 3.99
CA SER A 329 -18.42 -29.98 4.39
C SER A 329 -19.16 -30.45 5.61
N THR A 330 -19.28 -29.59 6.64
CA THR A 330 -20.11 -29.85 7.83
C THR A 330 -21.22 -28.81 7.88
N TYR A 331 -22.45 -29.24 8.04
CA TYR A 331 -23.63 -28.38 8.09
C TYR A 331 -24.14 -28.21 9.50
N PRO A 332 -24.84 -27.10 9.85
CA PRO A 332 -25.32 -26.82 11.21
C PRO A 332 -26.25 -27.88 11.76
N ASN A 333 -26.96 -28.60 10.91
CA ASN A 333 -27.85 -29.70 11.29
C ASN A 333 -27.09 -31.02 11.62
N GLY A 334 -25.76 -30.99 11.63
CA GLY A 334 -24.90 -32.14 11.87
C GLY A 334 -24.68 -33.06 10.67
N THR A 335 -25.16 -32.71 9.49
CA THR A 335 -24.86 -33.44 8.26
C THR A 335 -23.41 -33.17 7.86
N VAL A 336 -22.69 -34.21 7.45
CA VAL A 336 -21.29 -34.14 6.99
C VAL A 336 -21.20 -34.77 5.61
N TYR A 337 -20.60 -34.07 4.67
CA TYR A 337 -20.19 -34.63 3.40
C TYR A 337 -18.66 -34.69 3.35
N LYS A 338 -18.12 -35.83 2.98
CA LYS A 338 -16.68 -36.06 2.77
C LYS A 338 -16.47 -36.67 1.41
N GLY A 339 -15.77 -35.97 0.50
CA GLY A 339 -15.56 -36.49 -0.84
C GLY A 339 -15.02 -35.45 -1.80
N GLN A 340 -15.23 -35.72 -3.07
CA GLN A 340 -14.82 -34.84 -4.15
C GLN A 340 -15.81 -33.70 -4.36
N PHE A 341 -15.28 -32.52 -4.68
CA PHE A 341 -16.02 -31.32 -5.06
C PHE A 341 -15.62 -30.86 -6.46
N LYS A 342 -16.56 -30.25 -7.14
CA LYS A 342 -16.36 -29.55 -8.40
C LYS A 342 -17.29 -28.34 -8.43
N ASN A 343 -16.74 -27.13 -8.65
CA ASN A 343 -17.49 -25.89 -8.63
C ASN A 343 -18.33 -25.75 -7.34
N ALA A 344 -17.70 -25.99 -6.17
CA ALA A 344 -18.33 -25.94 -4.84
C ALA A 344 -19.50 -26.92 -4.62
N LYS A 345 -19.64 -27.95 -5.45
CA LYS A 345 -20.69 -28.97 -5.32
C LYS A 345 -20.09 -30.37 -5.16
N PRO A 346 -20.69 -31.25 -4.35
CA PRO A 346 -20.36 -32.66 -4.33
C PRO A 346 -20.31 -33.26 -5.75
N SER A 347 -19.22 -33.94 -6.07
CA SER A 347 -18.99 -34.55 -7.40
C SER A 347 -18.07 -35.76 -7.25
N GLY A 348 -18.07 -36.68 -8.21
CA GLY A 348 -17.23 -37.88 -8.13
C GLY A 348 -17.61 -38.79 -6.95
N LYS A 349 -16.63 -39.31 -6.21
CA LYS A 349 -16.88 -40.18 -5.04
C LYS A 349 -17.02 -39.38 -3.74
N GLY A 350 -18.03 -39.73 -2.92
CA GLY A 350 -18.19 -39.09 -1.63
C GLY A 350 -19.19 -39.76 -0.72
N ILE A 351 -19.03 -39.51 0.57
CA ILE A 351 -19.87 -40.04 1.66
C ILE A 351 -20.60 -38.86 2.31
N LEU A 352 -21.92 -38.96 2.33
CA LEU A 352 -22.80 -38.10 3.14
C LEU A 352 -23.24 -38.86 4.37
N THR A 353 -23.10 -38.24 5.54
CA THR A 353 -23.64 -38.77 6.80
C THR A 353 -24.53 -37.73 7.43
N SER A 354 -25.79 -38.05 7.69
CA SER A 354 -26.77 -37.18 8.35
C SER A 354 -26.74 -37.37 9.87
N ALA A 355 -27.22 -36.37 10.60
CA ALA A 355 -27.26 -36.39 12.07
C ALA A 355 -28.14 -37.52 12.63
N ASP A 356 -29.12 -38.01 11.88
CA ASP A 356 -29.95 -39.15 12.24
C ASP A 356 -29.26 -40.51 12.07
N GLY A 357 -28.00 -40.52 11.60
CA GLY A 357 -27.21 -41.72 11.33
C GLY A 357 -27.43 -42.29 9.93
N SER A 358 -28.30 -41.72 9.10
CA SER A 358 -28.40 -42.12 7.70
C SER A 358 -27.14 -41.76 6.96
N SER A 359 -26.77 -42.57 5.92
CA SER A 359 -25.60 -42.30 5.11
C SER A 359 -25.83 -42.65 3.64
N TYR A 360 -25.01 -42.05 2.82
CA TYR A 360 -24.85 -42.41 1.41
C TYR A 360 -23.36 -42.42 1.04
N ASP A 361 -22.89 -43.51 0.53
CA ASP A 361 -21.53 -43.69 -0.01
C ASP A 361 -21.62 -44.07 -1.49
N GLY A 362 -21.16 -43.20 -2.37
CA GLY A 362 -21.34 -43.43 -3.79
C GLY A 362 -20.90 -42.28 -4.71
N ASP A 363 -21.44 -42.34 -5.94
CA ASP A 363 -21.17 -41.37 -6.99
C ASP A 363 -22.06 -40.12 -6.83
N TRP A 364 -21.50 -38.98 -7.14
CA TRP A 364 -22.13 -37.64 -7.09
C TRP A 364 -21.89 -36.88 -8.39
N ALA A 365 -22.87 -36.13 -8.81
CA ALA A 365 -22.74 -35.13 -9.87
C ALA A 365 -23.58 -33.91 -9.54
N ASP A 366 -22.98 -32.71 -9.63
CA ASP A 366 -23.63 -31.40 -9.38
C ASP A 366 -24.43 -31.33 -8.06
N GLY A 367 -23.89 -31.98 -6.98
CA GLY A 367 -24.50 -32.01 -5.65
C GLY A 367 -25.58 -33.07 -5.50
N LEU A 368 -25.86 -33.90 -6.49
CA LEU A 368 -26.88 -34.95 -6.46
C LEU A 368 -26.23 -36.33 -6.50
N ARG A 369 -26.87 -37.30 -5.79
CA ARG A 369 -26.49 -38.72 -5.91
C ARG A 369 -26.69 -39.17 -7.36
N GLN A 370 -25.65 -39.76 -7.93
CA GLN A 370 -25.62 -40.20 -9.33
C GLN A 370 -24.84 -41.50 -9.43
N GLY A 371 -25.10 -42.32 -10.48
CA GLY A 371 -24.35 -43.56 -10.67
C GLY A 371 -24.56 -44.58 -9.55
N LYS A 372 -23.53 -45.27 -9.10
CA LYS A 372 -23.62 -46.34 -8.10
C LYS A 372 -23.39 -45.81 -6.67
N GLY A 373 -24.19 -46.34 -5.73
CA GLY A 373 -23.99 -46.00 -4.31
C GLY A 373 -24.75 -46.89 -3.34
N LEU A 374 -24.35 -46.80 -2.07
CA LEU A 374 -24.96 -47.44 -0.93
C LEU A 374 -25.60 -46.43 -0.02
N SER A 375 -26.91 -46.47 0.15
CA SER A 375 -27.62 -45.72 1.19
C SER A 375 -27.89 -46.63 2.40
N THR A 376 -27.60 -46.12 3.60
CA THR A 376 -27.98 -46.76 4.86
C THR A 376 -28.93 -45.83 5.61
N TYR A 377 -30.03 -46.36 6.11
CA TYR A 377 -31.06 -45.61 6.82
C TYR A 377 -30.97 -45.88 8.33
N PRO A 378 -31.52 -44.98 9.17
CA PRO A 378 -31.41 -45.12 10.64
C PRO A 378 -31.99 -46.41 11.21
N ASP A 379 -33.00 -47.00 10.55
CA ASP A 379 -33.63 -48.24 10.93
C ASP A 379 -32.82 -49.49 10.51
N GLY A 380 -31.64 -49.30 9.89
CA GLY A 380 -30.81 -50.37 9.36
C GLY A 380 -31.16 -50.82 7.94
N THR A 381 -32.19 -50.24 7.31
CA THR A 381 -32.48 -50.43 5.89
C THR A 381 -31.30 -50.00 5.04
N THR A 382 -30.93 -50.79 4.07
CA THR A 382 -29.89 -50.45 3.07
C THR A 382 -30.43 -50.48 1.67
N TYR A 383 -29.90 -49.59 0.81
CA TYR A 383 -30.09 -49.67 -0.64
C TYR A 383 -28.74 -49.58 -1.30
N SER A 384 -28.43 -50.59 -2.09
CA SER A 384 -27.22 -50.66 -2.95
C SER A 384 -27.62 -50.70 -4.40
N GLY A 385 -27.27 -49.72 -5.21
CA GLY A 385 -27.68 -49.69 -6.61
C GLY A 385 -27.40 -48.39 -7.29
N GLU A 386 -28.10 -48.17 -8.41
CA GLU A 386 -27.94 -47.01 -9.25
C GLU A 386 -28.84 -45.85 -8.76
N PHE A 387 -28.32 -44.63 -8.94
CA PHE A 387 -29.01 -43.38 -8.69
C PHE A 387 -28.98 -42.49 -9.93
N ASN A 388 -30.03 -41.74 -10.14
CA ASN A 388 -30.11 -40.70 -11.14
C ASN A 388 -30.78 -39.46 -10.53
N ALA A 389 -30.11 -38.32 -10.61
CA ALA A 389 -30.60 -37.04 -10.07
C ALA A 389 -31.15 -37.15 -8.63
N GLY A 390 -30.43 -37.87 -7.74
CA GLY A 390 -30.76 -38.04 -6.32
C GLY A 390 -31.73 -39.16 -6.02
N LYS A 391 -32.35 -39.79 -7.02
CA LYS A 391 -33.37 -40.86 -6.86
C LYS A 391 -32.78 -42.24 -7.24
N ARG A 392 -33.24 -43.31 -6.54
CA ARG A 392 -32.97 -44.69 -6.94
C ARG A 392 -33.39 -44.94 -8.37
N HIS A 393 -32.55 -45.54 -9.18
CA HIS A 393 -32.77 -45.75 -10.63
C HIS A 393 -32.01 -46.99 -11.09
N GLY A 394 -32.30 -47.50 -12.30
CA GLY A 394 -31.61 -48.62 -12.89
C GLY A 394 -31.66 -49.89 -12.04
N GLN A 395 -30.59 -50.60 -11.88
CA GLN A 395 -30.52 -51.82 -11.07
C GLN A 395 -30.15 -51.48 -9.60
N GLY A 396 -30.86 -52.11 -8.67
CA GLY A 396 -30.56 -51.91 -7.24
C GLY A 396 -31.26 -52.90 -6.31
N GLU A 397 -30.63 -53.06 -5.15
CA GLU A 397 -31.12 -53.95 -4.08
C GLU A 397 -31.46 -53.10 -2.84
N ILE A 398 -32.62 -53.32 -2.27
CA ILE A 398 -33.00 -52.82 -0.95
C ILE A 398 -33.14 -53.99 0.01
N VAL A 399 -32.59 -53.82 1.21
CA VAL A 399 -32.78 -54.76 2.32
C VAL A 399 -33.32 -53.96 3.51
N MET A 400 -34.57 -54.23 3.92
CA MET A 400 -35.21 -53.52 4.99
C MET A 400 -34.96 -54.22 6.37
N ALA A 401 -34.99 -53.43 7.44
CA ALA A 401 -34.78 -53.94 8.81
C ALA A 401 -35.79 -55.02 9.21
N ASN A 402 -36.99 -55.05 8.63
CA ASN A 402 -38.02 -56.04 8.89
C ASN A 402 -37.79 -57.38 8.17
N GLY A 403 -36.71 -57.52 7.38
CA GLY A 403 -36.37 -58.69 6.60
C GLY A 403 -36.91 -58.70 5.17
N PHE A 404 -37.62 -57.68 4.71
CA PHE A 404 -38.00 -57.53 3.30
C PHE A 404 -36.74 -57.19 2.49
N SER A 405 -36.57 -57.81 1.34
CA SER A 405 -35.59 -57.42 0.36
C SER A 405 -36.19 -57.40 -1.07
N TYR A 406 -35.64 -56.52 -1.89
CA TYR A 406 -35.94 -56.48 -3.32
C TYR A 406 -34.66 -56.17 -4.10
N SER A 407 -34.43 -56.98 -5.14
CA SER A 407 -33.35 -56.80 -6.12
C SER A 407 -33.94 -56.77 -7.50
N GLY A 408 -33.74 -55.64 -8.23
CA GLY A 408 -34.32 -55.45 -9.56
C GLY A 408 -34.31 -54.02 -10.04
N GLN A 409 -35.24 -53.68 -10.93
CA GLN A 409 -35.31 -52.42 -11.62
C GLN A 409 -36.00 -51.30 -10.79
N TRP A 410 -35.46 -50.11 -10.87
CA TRP A 410 -35.93 -48.90 -10.23
C TRP A 410 -36.10 -47.74 -11.21
N THR A 411 -37.15 -46.97 -11.12
CA THR A 411 -37.34 -45.76 -11.90
C THR A 411 -37.90 -44.67 -10.99
N GLU A 412 -37.22 -43.50 -10.96
CA GLU A 412 -37.64 -42.32 -10.16
C GLU A 412 -37.94 -42.64 -8.69
N GLY A 413 -37.16 -43.52 -8.08
CA GLY A 413 -37.29 -43.92 -6.67
C GLY A 413 -38.24 -45.07 -6.39
N LYS A 414 -38.95 -45.59 -7.40
CA LYS A 414 -39.95 -46.67 -7.28
C LYS A 414 -39.46 -47.94 -7.88
N ILE A 415 -39.87 -49.06 -7.28
CA ILE A 415 -39.64 -50.39 -7.83
C ILE A 415 -40.52 -50.54 -9.10
N THR A 416 -39.89 -50.92 -10.22
CA THR A 416 -40.54 -51.12 -11.51
C THR A 416 -39.84 -52.26 -12.23
N GLY A 417 -40.43 -52.71 -13.38
CA GLY A 417 -39.80 -53.71 -14.23
C GLY A 417 -39.59 -55.03 -13.50
N ASP A 418 -38.60 -55.82 -13.96
CA ASP A 418 -38.37 -57.15 -13.44
C ASP A 418 -37.49 -57.12 -12.18
N GLY A 419 -37.82 -58.01 -11.23
CA GLY A 419 -37.04 -58.12 -10.02
C GLY A 419 -37.48 -59.25 -9.12
N ILE A 420 -36.73 -59.47 -8.04
CA ILE A 420 -36.99 -60.51 -7.01
C ILE A 420 -37.25 -59.79 -5.69
N ALA A 421 -38.41 -60.07 -5.09
CA ALA A 421 -38.78 -59.66 -3.75
C ALA A 421 -38.82 -60.86 -2.77
N THR A 422 -38.09 -60.75 -1.67
CA THR A 422 -38.19 -61.70 -0.56
C THR A 422 -38.91 -61.03 0.59
N TYR A 423 -39.99 -61.66 1.07
CA TYR A 423 -40.83 -61.14 2.14
C TYR A 423 -40.42 -61.69 3.51
N PRO A 424 -40.75 -61.02 4.61
CA PRO A 424 -40.40 -61.46 5.96
C PRO A 424 -40.95 -62.84 6.30
N SER A 425 -42.01 -63.29 5.63
CA SER A 425 -42.57 -64.65 5.72
C SER A 425 -41.67 -65.75 5.21
N GLY A 426 -40.64 -65.35 4.36
CA GLY A 426 -39.80 -66.26 3.61
C GLY A 426 -40.31 -66.51 2.20
N ASP A 427 -41.45 -65.93 1.80
CA ASP A 427 -41.98 -65.99 0.47
C ASP A 427 -41.10 -65.21 -0.49
N VAL A 428 -40.93 -65.70 -1.71
CA VAL A 428 -40.13 -65.06 -2.75
C VAL A 428 -41.01 -64.84 -3.98
N TYR A 429 -41.13 -63.57 -4.43
CA TYR A 429 -41.73 -63.25 -5.74
C TYR A 429 -40.62 -62.89 -6.74
N GLU A 430 -40.66 -63.51 -7.88
CA GLU A 430 -39.84 -63.25 -9.04
C GLU A 430 -40.73 -62.88 -10.22
N GLY A 431 -40.61 -61.64 -10.72
CA GLY A 431 -41.45 -61.17 -11.80
C GLY A 431 -41.47 -59.65 -11.94
N SER A 432 -42.44 -59.17 -12.73
CA SER A 432 -42.56 -57.73 -13.04
C SER A 432 -43.28 -56.95 -11.94
N PHE A 433 -42.90 -55.68 -11.77
CA PHE A 433 -43.44 -54.72 -10.80
C PHE A 433 -43.85 -53.42 -11.52
N VAL A 434 -44.91 -52.80 -11.04
CA VAL A 434 -45.31 -51.44 -11.35
C VAL A 434 -45.63 -50.72 -10.04
N ASP A 435 -45.01 -49.56 -9.78
CA ASP A 435 -45.19 -48.78 -8.54
C ASP A 435 -45.09 -49.63 -7.26
N ALA A 436 -44.06 -50.47 -7.18
CA ALA A 436 -43.79 -51.38 -6.05
C ALA A 436 -44.86 -52.49 -5.85
N LYS A 437 -45.77 -52.69 -6.77
CA LYS A 437 -46.76 -53.75 -6.72
C LYS A 437 -46.42 -54.80 -7.78
N ARG A 438 -46.63 -56.10 -7.41
CA ARG A 438 -46.52 -57.20 -8.39
C ARG A 438 -47.45 -56.92 -9.55
N HIS A 439 -46.96 -57.00 -10.79
CA HIS A 439 -47.70 -56.72 -12.03
C HIS A 439 -47.14 -57.55 -13.17
N GLY A 440 -47.96 -57.91 -14.19
CA GLY A 440 -47.48 -58.74 -15.29
C GLY A 440 -47.15 -60.17 -14.89
N ASN A 441 -46.27 -60.80 -15.63
CA ASN A 441 -45.90 -62.20 -15.37
C ASN A 441 -44.99 -62.31 -14.12
N GLY A 442 -45.24 -63.32 -13.32
CA GLY A 442 -44.38 -63.59 -12.17
C GLY A 442 -44.76 -64.84 -11.42
N THR A 443 -43.84 -65.36 -10.60
CA THR A 443 -43.94 -66.53 -9.79
C THR A 443 -43.74 -66.18 -8.31
N VAL A 444 -44.65 -66.59 -7.42
CA VAL A 444 -44.46 -66.62 -5.96
C VAL A 444 -43.99 -68.04 -5.60
N ARG A 445 -42.90 -68.11 -4.85
CA ARG A 445 -42.50 -69.31 -4.09
C ARG A 445 -42.79 -69.06 -2.62
N TYR A 446 -43.72 -69.79 -2.04
CA TYR A 446 -44.08 -69.68 -0.65
C TYR A 446 -43.06 -70.38 0.27
N ALA A 447 -42.91 -69.94 1.49
CA ALA A 447 -41.96 -70.53 2.43
C ALA A 447 -42.29 -72.01 2.77
N ASN A 448 -43.54 -72.51 2.50
CA ASN A 448 -43.93 -73.90 2.61
C ASN A 448 -43.52 -74.77 1.42
N GLY A 449 -42.88 -74.18 0.37
CA GLY A 449 -42.46 -74.87 -0.84
C GLY A 449 -43.46 -74.86 -1.98
N GLU A 450 -44.66 -74.30 -1.81
CA GLU A 450 -45.65 -74.13 -2.88
C GLU A 450 -45.22 -73.02 -3.84
N GLU A 451 -45.55 -73.18 -5.11
CA GLU A 451 -45.31 -72.16 -6.17
C GLU A 451 -46.60 -71.78 -6.85
N GLU A 452 -46.74 -70.48 -7.15
CA GLU A 452 -47.88 -69.92 -7.88
C GLU A 452 -47.37 -69.02 -8.97
N THR A 453 -47.57 -69.43 -10.24
CA THR A 453 -47.14 -68.69 -11.45
C THR A 453 -48.38 -68.18 -12.20
N GLY A 454 -48.35 -66.92 -12.61
CA GLY A 454 -49.45 -66.34 -13.36
C GLY A 454 -49.24 -64.88 -13.72
N VAL A 455 -50.36 -64.21 -14.07
CA VAL A 455 -50.40 -62.80 -14.38
C VAL A 455 -50.92 -62.07 -13.14
N TRP A 456 -50.11 -61.05 -12.68
CA TRP A 456 -50.40 -60.24 -11.50
C TRP A 456 -50.92 -58.89 -11.89
N GLU A 457 -51.88 -58.37 -11.22
CA GLU A 457 -52.44 -57.02 -11.41
C GLU A 457 -52.58 -56.30 -10.05
N ASN A 458 -51.91 -55.14 -9.89
CA ASN A 458 -51.98 -54.33 -8.64
C ASN A 458 -51.66 -55.11 -7.36
N GLY A 459 -50.79 -56.12 -7.42
CA GLY A 459 -50.36 -56.93 -6.28
C GLY A 459 -51.12 -58.23 -6.05
N ALA A 460 -52.21 -58.48 -6.79
CA ALA A 460 -53.03 -59.66 -6.68
C ALA A 460 -52.85 -60.56 -7.93
N LEU A 461 -52.94 -61.88 -7.75
CA LEU A 461 -52.97 -62.82 -8.88
C LEU A 461 -54.29 -62.68 -9.61
N ALA A 462 -54.23 -62.26 -10.90
CA ALA A 462 -55.38 -62.10 -11.78
C ALA A 462 -55.71 -63.38 -12.57
N THR A 463 -54.66 -64.12 -13.02
CA THR A 463 -54.81 -65.36 -13.77
C THR A 463 -53.71 -66.34 -13.37
N SER A 464 -54.05 -67.56 -12.87
CA SER A 464 -53.08 -68.61 -12.52
C SER A 464 -52.77 -69.43 -13.79
N ASN A 465 -51.45 -69.71 -14.00
CA ASN A 465 -51.00 -70.66 -15.02
C ASN A 465 -50.66 -72.00 -14.41
N SER A 466 -51.43 -72.45 -13.42
CA SER A 466 -51.27 -73.78 -12.76
C SER A 466 -51.46 -74.88 -13.82
N THR A 467 -50.39 -75.54 -14.20
CA THR A 467 -50.43 -76.83 -14.91
C THR A 467 -50.50 -77.93 -13.87
N THR A 468 -51.69 -78.33 -13.49
CA THR A 468 -51.91 -79.60 -12.83
C THR A 468 -51.67 -80.71 -13.90
N PRO A 469 -50.83 -81.77 -13.62
CA PRO A 469 -50.77 -82.88 -14.53
C PRO A 469 -52.11 -83.61 -14.49
N GLU A 470 -52.82 -83.68 -15.66
CA GLU A 470 -53.92 -84.59 -15.84
C GLU A 470 -53.41 -85.99 -15.62
N THR A 471 -53.86 -86.65 -14.57
CA THR A 471 -53.72 -88.12 -14.43
C THR A 471 -54.72 -88.77 -15.39
N ASP A 472 -54.20 -89.28 -16.52
CA ASP A 472 -54.93 -90.07 -17.43
C ASP A 472 -55.31 -91.43 -16.81
N THR A 473 -56.55 -91.50 -16.35
CA THR A 473 -57.16 -92.82 -15.96
C THR A 473 -57.80 -93.46 -17.18
N THR A 474 -57.06 -94.20 -17.92
CA THR A 474 -57.65 -95.13 -18.92
C THR A 474 -58.38 -96.18 -18.18
N ASP A 475 -59.69 -96.14 -18.23
CA ASP A 475 -60.62 -97.21 -17.83
C ASP A 475 -60.72 -98.20 -18.94
N THR A 476 -60.17 -99.36 -18.72
CA THR A 476 -60.34 -100.54 -19.60
C THR A 476 -61.47 -101.37 -19.04
N THR A 477 -62.67 -101.18 -19.59
CA THR A 477 -63.72 -102.19 -19.43
C THR A 477 -63.65 -103.22 -20.57
N ASP A 478 -63.20 -104.34 -20.19
CA ASP A 478 -63.31 -105.59 -20.98
C ASP A 478 -64.76 -106.07 -20.86
N SER A 479 -65.42 -106.32 -21.98
CA SER A 479 -66.74 -106.99 -22.00
C SER A 479 -66.59 -108.29 -22.87
N ASP A 480 -66.63 -109.34 -22.15
CA ASP A 480 -66.89 -110.62 -22.72
C ASP A 480 -68.36 -111.02 -22.42
N GLY A 481 -69.00 -111.55 -23.44
CA GLY A 481 -70.17 -112.35 -23.27
C GLY A 481 -71.13 -112.22 -24.44
#